data_42b98e5ac755ac8a00892c1670f97405
#
_entry.id   42b98e5ac755ac8a00892c1670f97405
#
_cell.length_a   1.000
_cell.length_b   1.000
_cell.length_c   1.000
_cell.angle_alpha   90.00
_cell.angle_beta   90.00
_cell.angle_gamma   90.00
#
_symmetry.space_group_name_H-M   'P 1'
#
loop_
_entity.id
_entity.type
_entity.pdbx_description
1 polymer ?
#
loop_
_entity_poly.entity_id
_entity_poly.type
_entity_poly.pdbx_seq_one_letter_code
_entity_poly.pdbx_strand_id
1 'polypeptide(L)'
;MKQILGYIFLALYAVAAAVAVVADFVHIGEVSDGECAAVQPVEVEMVFVGDVMAHMPQVEAACVGYERYDFGPHFAPVEPLFQGADYVVANLETTLSPRPPYGGYPAFATPSELAHDLAAAGVDFVTLANNHIVDRGAVGVLHTTAALDNAGILHSGASVPQLRQGTTHGQVVCIEGLKVALLTYTYGVNGSVPTDAEVALLEQSRVVADIARLPHDVDLTVALVHWGHEYQRTPHASQKTASEWLLAAGVDLIVGSHPHVVQPYEEWLDADGDCIGGVYYSLGNFISNQNDRHTDYGLAARVKIRKNPNEAPTLTLSADTLYRHRYTLDGRQYFRVNPTR
;
A
#
# COMPACT_ATOMS: atom_id res chain seq x y z
N MET A 1 29.42 -3.50 -49.37
CA MET A 1 29.61 -2.38 -48.46
C MET A 1 28.29 -1.67 -48.08
N LYS A 2 27.42 -1.30 -49.03
CA LYS A 2 26.17 -0.57 -48.69
C LYS A 2 25.14 -1.39 -47.89
N GLN A 3 25.08 -2.73 -48.06
CA GLN A 3 24.16 -3.59 -47.28
C GLN A 3 24.62 -3.79 -45.83
N ILE A 4 25.91 -3.87 -45.56
CA ILE A 4 26.45 -4.04 -44.17
C ILE A 4 26.26 -2.73 -43.37
N LEU A 5 26.36 -1.55 -43.96
CA LEU A 5 26.04 -0.28 -43.30
C LEU A 5 24.55 -0.18 -42.90
N GLY A 6 23.65 -0.73 -43.71
CA GLY A 6 22.22 -0.73 -43.41
C GLY A 6 21.85 -1.57 -42.18
N TYR A 7 22.50 -2.73 -42.01
CA TYR A 7 22.28 -3.58 -40.84
C TYR A 7 22.88 -3.02 -39.55
N ILE A 8 24.03 -2.32 -39.65
CA ILE A 8 24.62 -1.63 -38.49
C ILE A 8 23.73 -0.45 -38.05
N PHE A 9 23.15 0.31 -38.99
CA PHE A 9 22.23 1.39 -38.65
C PHE A 9 20.89 0.87 -38.06
N LEU A 10 20.34 -0.24 -38.56
CA LEU A 10 19.15 -0.87 -37.98
C LEU A 10 19.42 -1.45 -36.58
N ALA A 11 20.58 -2.06 -36.37
CA ALA A 11 20.97 -2.59 -35.06
C ALA A 11 21.20 -1.45 -34.05
N LEU A 12 21.84 -0.36 -34.44
CA LEU A 12 22.04 0.81 -33.61
C LEU A 12 20.71 1.54 -33.31
N TYR A 13 19.78 1.58 -34.27
CA TYR A 13 18.44 2.14 -34.03
C TYR A 13 17.60 1.24 -33.12
N ALA A 14 17.68 -0.06 -33.25
CA ALA A 14 17.03 -1.02 -32.35
C ALA A 14 17.59 -0.96 -30.93
N VAL A 15 18.90 -0.78 -30.76
CA VAL A 15 19.55 -0.61 -29.47
C VAL A 15 19.20 0.77 -28.88
N ALA A 16 19.19 1.85 -29.69
CA ALA A 16 18.80 3.16 -29.26
C ALA A 16 17.29 3.24 -28.91
N ALA A 17 16.42 2.54 -29.67
CA ALA A 17 15.00 2.42 -29.36
C ALA A 17 14.76 1.57 -28.11
N ALA A 18 15.53 0.49 -27.92
CA ALA A 18 15.47 -0.31 -26.68
C ALA A 18 15.98 0.49 -25.47
N VAL A 19 17.03 1.33 -25.64
CA VAL A 19 17.52 2.24 -24.60
C VAL A 19 16.55 3.41 -24.37
N ALA A 20 15.85 3.91 -25.40
CA ALA A 20 14.86 4.98 -25.25
C ALA A 20 13.54 4.50 -24.61
N VAL A 21 13.13 3.25 -24.87
CA VAL A 21 12.00 2.59 -24.15
C VAL A 21 12.39 2.26 -22.71
N VAL A 22 13.69 2.23 -22.38
CA VAL A 22 14.21 2.02 -21.02
C VAL A 22 14.31 3.31 -20.21
N ALA A 23 14.03 4.50 -20.75
CA ALA A 23 14.20 5.80 -20.07
C ALA A 23 12.92 6.41 -19.48
N ASP A 24 11.74 5.76 -19.61
CA ASP A 24 10.52 6.17 -18.89
C ASP A 24 10.41 5.36 -17.60
N PHE A 25 10.92 5.88 -16.51
CA PHE A 25 11.26 5.01 -15.39
C PHE A 25 10.86 5.42 -14.00
N VAL A 26 10.16 4.55 -13.42
CA VAL A 26 10.16 4.04 -12.05
C VAL A 26 11.01 4.90 -11.11
N HIS A 27 10.33 5.75 -10.37
CA HIS A 27 10.86 6.28 -9.13
C HIS A 27 10.51 5.29 -8.01
N ILE A 28 11.45 4.36 -7.72
CA ILE A 28 11.55 3.77 -6.40
C ILE A 28 12.28 4.83 -5.58
N GLY A 29 11.64 5.37 -4.55
CA GLY A 29 12.28 6.32 -3.64
C GLY A 29 13.46 5.61 -2.97
N GLU A 30 14.67 6.19 -3.04
CA GLU A 30 15.86 5.65 -2.39
C GLU A 30 16.00 6.25 -1.00
N VAL A 31 16.22 5.40 -0.01
CA VAL A 31 16.84 5.80 1.25
C VAL A 31 18.29 6.21 0.96
N SER A 32 18.76 7.29 1.58
CA SER A 32 20.15 7.75 1.43
C SER A 32 21.13 6.60 1.68
N ASP A 33 21.95 6.29 0.67
CA ASP A 33 23.02 5.28 0.76
C ASP A 33 23.93 5.60 1.95
N GLY A 34 24.05 4.67 2.88
CA GLY A 34 25.14 4.65 3.85
C GLY A 34 24.79 4.25 5.29
N GLU A 35 23.53 4.24 5.71
CA GLU A 35 23.19 4.02 7.13
C GLU A 35 22.27 2.82 7.41
N CYS A 36 21.78 2.10 6.40
CA CYS A 36 20.90 0.96 6.59
C CYS A 36 21.65 -0.36 6.41
N ALA A 37 22.32 -0.82 7.46
CA ALA A 37 22.87 -2.17 7.52
C ALA A 37 22.87 -2.68 8.97
N ALA A 38 22.18 -3.77 9.20
CA ALA A 38 22.21 -4.44 10.49
C ALA A 38 23.61 -5.10 10.71
N VAL A 39 24.43 -4.49 11.55
CA VAL A 39 25.71 -5.05 11.99
C VAL A 39 25.56 -6.05 13.14
N GLN A 40 24.37 -6.13 13.74
CA GLN A 40 23.99 -7.07 14.79
C GLN A 40 22.61 -7.67 14.47
N PRO A 41 22.20 -8.77 15.12
CA PRO A 41 20.83 -9.27 14.97
C PRO A 41 19.81 -8.20 15.28
N VAL A 42 18.83 -8.02 14.38
CA VAL A 42 17.70 -7.09 14.57
C VAL A 42 16.40 -7.88 14.57
N GLU A 43 15.44 -7.39 15.33
CA GLU A 43 14.06 -7.84 15.30
C GLU A 43 13.17 -6.62 15.07
N VAL A 44 12.36 -6.67 14.01
CA VAL A 44 11.46 -5.59 13.58
C VAL A 44 10.04 -6.13 13.56
N GLU A 45 9.08 -5.36 14.07
CA GLU A 45 7.67 -5.66 13.95
C GLU A 45 6.98 -4.66 13.01
N MET A 46 6.50 -5.17 11.86
CA MET A 46 5.65 -4.40 10.95
C MET A 46 4.19 -4.75 11.19
N VAL A 47 3.33 -3.73 11.17
CA VAL A 47 1.87 -3.89 11.22
C VAL A 47 1.25 -3.40 9.93
N PHE A 48 0.41 -4.24 9.32
CA PHE A 48 -0.34 -3.89 8.11
C PHE A 48 -1.83 -3.88 8.43
N VAL A 49 -2.52 -2.82 8.03
CA VAL A 49 -3.98 -2.71 8.13
C VAL A 49 -4.62 -2.55 6.76
N GLY A 50 -5.89 -2.94 6.66
CA GLY A 50 -6.62 -2.98 5.38
C GLY A 50 -7.11 -1.62 4.90
N ASP A 51 -8.30 -1.60 4.31
CA ASP A 51 -8.83 -0.51 3.52
C ASP A 51 -9.27 0.67 4.40
N VAL A 52 -8.63 1.83 4.19
CA VAL A 52 -8.98 3.12 4.77
C VAL A 52 -9.92 3.84 3.79
N MET A 53 -11.23 3.78 4.05
CA MET A 53 -12.26 4.39 3.23
C MET A 53 -13.07 5.38 4.07
N ALA A 54 -13.10 6.65 3.69
CA ALA A 54 -13.92 7.64 4.36
C ALA A 54 -15.21 7.92 3.58
N HIS A 55 -16.27 7.20 3.89
CA HIS A 55 -17.62 7.49 3.38
C HIS A 55 -18.17 8.76 4.02
N MET A 56 -19.19 9.38 3.41
CA MET A 56 -19.76 10.63 3.92
C MET A 56 -20.14 10.61 5.41
N PRO A 57 -20.73 9.52 5.97
CA PRO A 57 -21.00 9.49 7.41
C PRO A 57 -19.77 9.60 8.30
N GLN A 58 -18.60 9.09 7.85
CA GLN A 58 -17.33 9.28 8.57
C GLN A 58 -16.81 10.71 8.43
N VAL A 59 -16.90 11.30 7.23
CA VAL A 59 -16.55 12.71 7.01
C VAL A 59 -17.43 13.62 7.87
N GLU A 60 -18.73 13.36 7.93
CA GLU A 60 -19.66 14.07 8.80
C GLU A 60 -19.32 13.89 10.28
N ALA A 61 -18.96 12.66 10.69
CA ALA A 61 -18.55 12.36 12.05
C ALA A 61 -17.25 13.09 12.44
N ALA A 62 -16.31 13.24 11.52
CA ALA A 62 -15.07 13.96 11.73
C ALA A 62 -15.22 15.49 11.75
N CYS A 63 -16.34 16.05 11.24
CA CYS A 63 -16.52 17.49 11.20
C CYS A 63 -16.63 18.10 12.62
N VAL A 64 -15.68 18.94 13.00
CA VAL A 64 -15.61 19.61 14.32
C VAL A 64 -15.92 21.10 14.25
N GLY A 65 -16.25 21.63 13.08
CA GLY A 65 -16.59 23.03 12.87
C GLY A 65 -16.65 23.38 11.39
N TYR A 66 -16.79 24.66 11.05
CA TYR A 66 -16.82 25.10 9.66
C TYR A 66 -15.51 24.71 8.96
N GLU A 67 -15.61 23.83 7.96
CA GLU A 67 -14.49 23.32 7.17
C GLU A 67 -13.28 22.80 7.99
N ARG A 68 -13.54 22.24 9.18
CA ARG A 68 -12.51 21.62 10.03
C ARG A 68 -12.91 20.20 10.36
N TYR A 69 -11.98 19.29 10.20
CA TYR A 69 -12.18 17.85 10.37
C TYR A 69 -11.13 17.27 11.33
N ASP A 70 -11.54 16.29 12.11
CA ASP A 70 -10.71 15.55 13.07
C ASP A 70 -11.14 14.08 13.01
N PHE A 71 -10.32 13.27 12.37
CA PHE A 71 -10.50 11.82 12.26
C PHE A 71 -9.81 11.07 13.41
N GLY A 72 -9.01 11.72 14.25
CA GLY A 72 -8.29 11.11 15.36
C GLY A 72 -9.16 10.23 16.25
N PRO A 73 -10.38 10.64 16.65
CA PRO A 73 -11.28 9.80 17.44
C PRO A 73 -11.65 8.47 16.79
N HIS A 74 -11.51 8.32 15.47
CA HIS A 74 -11.74 7.04 14.78
C HIS A 74 -10.63 6.04 15.08
N PHE A 75 -9.39 6.51 15.27
CA PHE A 75 -8.18 5.71 15.39
C PHE A 75 -7.66 5.58 16.82
N ALA A 76 -8.05 6.47 17.73
CA ALA A 76 -7.55 6.50 19.10
C ALA A 76 -7.50 5.13 19.83
N PRO A 77 -8.46 4.19 19.64
CA PRO A 77 -8.38 2.89 20.31
C PRO A 77 -7.29 1.96 19.74
N VAL A 78 -6.78 2.20 18.53
CA VAL A 78 -5.72 1.39 17.89
C VAL A 78 -4.35 2.03 17.98
N GLU A 79 -4.24 3.29 18.40
CA GLU A 79 -2.95 3.96 18.63
C GLU A 79 -1.95 3.13 19.47
N PRO A 80 -2.34 2.48 20.60
CA PRO A 80 -1.41 1.66 21.36
C PRO A 80 -0.85 0.46 20.59
N LEU A 81 -1.62 -0.08 19.63
CA LEU A 81 -1.16 -1.15 18.73
C LEU A 81 -0.11 -0.64 17.76
N PHE A 82 -0.32 0.54 17.19
CA PHE A 82 0.59 1.14 16.22
C PHE A 82 1.87 1.65 16.88
N GLN A 83 1.76 2.28 18.06
CA GLN A 83 2.92 2.73 18.84
C GLN A 83 3.81 1.58 19.33
N GLY A 84 3.30 0.36 19.38
CA GLY A 84 4.06 -0.85 19.72
C GLY A 84 4.75 -1.50 18.52
N ALA A 85 4.53 -1.01 17.30
CA ALA A 85 5.15 -1.49 16.07
C ALA A 85 6.30 -0.56 15.64
N ASP A 86 7.26 -1.11 14.91
CA ASP A 86 8.37 -0.33 14.35
C ASP A 86 7.98 0.34 13.03
N TYR A 87 6.95 -0.19 12.34
CA TYR A 87 6.46 0.37 11.08
C TYR A 87 5.02 -0.04 10.78
N VAL A 88 4.18 0.91 10.42
CA VAL A 88 2.74 0.68 10.15
C VAL A 88 2.38 1.06 8.72
N VAL A 89 1.71 0.14 8.03
CA VAL A 89 1.32 0.25 6.63
C VAL A 89 -0.20 0.12 6.47
N ALA A 90 -0.83 0.98 5.66
CA ALA A 90 -2.27 0.93 5.36
C ALA A 90 -2.56 1.03 3.85
N ASN A 91 -3.75 0.59 3.41
CA ASN A 91 -4.26 0.90 2.07
C ASN A 91 -5.17 2.12 2.12
N LEU A 92 -4.76 3.25 1.55
CA LEU A 92 -5.58 4.46 1.49
C LEU A 92 -6.50 4.41 0.26
N GLU A 93 -7.71 3.88 0.46
CA GLU A 93 -8.69 3.65 -0.61
C GLU A 93 -9.69 4.81 -0.73
N THR A 94 -9.15 5.99 -0.83
CA THR A 94 -9.89 7.25 -1.08
C THR A 94 -8.94 8.29 -1.66
N THR A 95 -9.44 9.24 -2.46
CA THR A 95 -8.67 10.44 -2.77
C THR A 95 -8.84 11.48 -1.67
N LEU A 96 -7.80 12.27 -1.42
CA LEU A 96 -7.84 13.39 -0.50
C LEU A 96 -8.08 14.71 -1.23
N SER A 97 -8.76 15.65 -0.56
CA SER A 97 -9.07 16.98 -1.13
C SER A 97 -8.84 18.06 -0.07
N PRO A 98 -8.12 19.15 -0.40
CA PRO A 98 -7.87 20.23 0.53
C PRO A 98 -9.11 21.11 0.80
N ARG A 99 -10.20 20.90 0.06
CA ARG A 99 -11.44 21.71 0.16
C ARG A 99 -12.66 20.97 -0.41
N PRO A 100 -13.87 21.34 0.04
CA PRO A 100 -15.10 20.79 -0.53
C PRO A 100 -15.25 21.13 -2.03
N PRO A 101 -16.11 20.40 -2.79
CA PRO A 101 -17.05 19.42 -2.24
C PRO A 101 -16.39 18.05 -1.96
N TYR A 102 -16.63 17.52 -0.77
CA TYR A 102 -16.26 16.17 -0.41
C TYR A 102 -17.27 15.15 -0.93
N GLY A 103 -16.87 13.87 -1.02
CA GLY A 103 -17.70 12.80 -1.55
C GLY A 103 -17.31 11.42 -1.02
N GLY A 104 -18.31 10.58 -0.79
CA GLY A 104 -18.14 9.16 -0.56
C GLY A 104 -18.34 8.36 -1.85
N TYR A 105 -18.66 7.05 -1.70
CA TYR A 105 -18.98 6.18 -2.82
C TYR A 105 -20.04 6.82 -3.76
N PRO A 106 -19.92 6.70 -5.11
CA PRO A 106 -18.91 5.91 -5.83
C PRO A 106 -17.62 6.66 -6.16
N ALA A 107 -17.47 7.94 -5.84
CA ALA A 107 -16.29 8.74 -6.18
C ALA A 107 -15.83 9.54 -4.96
N PHE A 108 -14.83 8.99 -4.28
CA PHE A 108 -14.34 9.53 -3.02
C PHE A 108 -13.60 10.86 -3.17
N ALA A 109 -13.81 11.74 -2.21
CA ALA A 109 -13.01 12.94 -1.95
C ALA A 109 -13.09 13.24 -0.46
N THR A 110 -12.08 12.88 0.28
CA THR A 110 -12.02 12.99 1.74
C THR A 110 -11.24 14.25 2.13
N PRO A 111 -11.59 14.93 3.23
CA PRO A 111 -10.78 16.02 3.77
C PRO A 111 -9.31 15.60 3.97
N SER A 112 -8.37 16.48 3.59
CA SER A 112 -6.92 16.21 3.67
C SER A 112 -6.42 15.99 5.10
N GLU A 113 -7.16 16.43 6.10
CA GLU A 113 -6.90 16.21 7.53
C GLU A 113 -6.79 14.72 7.87
N LEU A 114 -7.43 13.83 7.11
CA LEU A 114 -7.30 12.39 7.29
C LEU A 114 -5.83 11.93 7.24
N ALA A 115 -4.99 12.54 6.38
CA ALA A 115 -3.57 12.19 6.30
C ALA A 115 -2.83 12.53 7.62
N HIS A 116 -3.08 13.71 8.18
CA HIS A 116 -2.48 14.12 9.46
C HIS A 116 -2.94 13.21 10.62
N ASP A 117 -4.21 12.83 10.63
CA ASP A 117 -4.77 12.01 11.70
C ASP A 117 -4.29 10.54 11.60
N LEU A 118 -4.04 10.03 10.39
CA LEU A 118 -3.38 8.73 10.19
C LEU A 118 -1.92 8.78 10.67
N ALA A 119 -1.17 9.84 10.33
CA ALA A 119 0.21 10.03 10.83
C ALA A 119 0.24 10.13 12.35
N ALA A 120 -0.68 10.91 12.95
CA ALA A 120 -0.80 11.04 14.40
C ALA A 120 -1.15 9.71 15.10
N ALA A 121 -1.92 8.84 14.43
CA ALA A 121 -2.22 7.51 14.92
C ALA A 121 -1.03 6.55 14.82
N GLY A 122 0.01 6.88 14.05
CA GLY A 122 1.23 6.10 13.88
C GLY A 122 1.35 5.36 12.55
N VAL A 123 0.63 5.76 11.51
CA VAL A 123 0.79 5.19 10.16
C VAL A 123 1.99 5.83 9.48
N ASP A 124 2.94 5.01 9.02
CA ASP A 124 4.20 5.43 8.39
C ASP A 124 4.12 5.41 6.86
N PHE A 125 3.38 4.46 6.31
CA PHE A 125 3.27 4.27 4.86
C PHE A 125 1.84 3.95 4.44
N VAL A 126 1.43 4.49 3.27
CA VAL A 126 0.18 4.09 2.63
C VAL A 126 0.38 3.67 1.18
N THR A 127 -0.28 2.57 0.77
CA THR A 127 -0.42 2.26 -0.65
C THR A 127 -1.57 3.05 -1.26
N LEU A 128 -1.33 3.62 -2.43
CA LEU A 128 -2.31 4.33 -3.26
C LEU A 128 -2.74 3.50 -4.48
N ALA A 129 -2.12 2.33 -4.68
CA ALA A 129 -2.47 1.42 -5.78
C ALA A 129 -3.80 0.71 -5.48
N ASN A 130 -4.92 1.37 -5.76
CA ASN A 130 -6.27 0.85 -5.59
C ASN A 130 -7.23 1.40 -6.66
N ASN A 131 -8.44 0.85 -6.71
CA ASN A 131 -9.43 1.21 -7.74
C ASN A 131 -10.01 2.62 -7.58
N HIS A 132 -9.88 3.27 -6.39
CA HIS A 132 -10.41 4.59 -6.09
C HIS A 132 -9.41 5.75 -6.23
N ILE A 133 -8.12 5.46 -6.49
CA ILE A 133 -7.09 6.51 -6.52
C ILE A 133 -7.31 7.57 -7.60
N VAL A 134 -8.02 7.26 -8.67
CA VAL A 134 -8.33 8.20 -9.76
C VAL A 134 -9.77 8.73 -9.73
N ASP A 135 -10.51 8.55 -8.66
CA ASP A 135 -11.90 9.01 -8.51
C ASP A 135 -12.07 10.52 -8.79
N ARG A 136 -11.02 11.29 -8.58
CA ARG A 136 -10.96 12.74 -8.87
C ARG A 136 -9.92 13.08 -9.94
N GLY A 137 -9.59 12.10 -10.81
CA GLY A 137 -8.61 12.26 -11.87
C GLY A 137 -7.21 12.55 -11.35
N ALA A 138 -6.31 13.04 -12.20
CA ALA A 138 -4.94 13.39 -11.82
C ALA A 138 -4.86 14.45 -10.70
N VAL A 139 -5.83 15.36 -10.66
CA VAL A 139 -5.92 16.37 -9.57
C VAL A 139 -6.18 15.69 -8.22
N GLY A 140 -6.99 14.62 -8.19
CA GLY A 140 -7.19 13.80 -6.99
C GLY A 140 -5.90 13.13 -6.52
N VAL A 141 -5.14 12.53 -7.45
CA VAL A 141 -3.81 11.95 -7.17
C VAL A 141 -2.87 13.02 -6.60
N LEU A 142 -2.78 14.19 -7.27
CA LEU A 142 -1.94 15.29 -6.83
C LEU A 142 -2.27 15.77 -5.42
N HIS A 143 -3.56 15.99 -5.11
CA HIS A 143 -3.98 16.44 -3.78
C HIS A 143 -3.70 15.37 -2.71
N THR A 144 -3.91 14.10 -3.04
CA THR A 144 -3.67 12.98 -2.13
C THR A 144 -2.19 12.88 -1.78
N THR A 145 -1.30 12.84 -2.78
CA THR A 145 0.15 12.76 -2.57
C THR A 145 0.67 13.97 -1.81
N ALA A 146 0.23 15.19 -2.17
CA ALA A 146 0.62 16.40 -1.44
C ALA A 146 0.15 16.42 0.02
N ALA A 147 -1.05 15.89 0.32
CA ALA A 147 -1.54 15.80 1.70
C ALA A 147 -0.72 14.81 2.53
N LEU A 148 -0.33 13.67 1.93
CA LEU A 148 0.53 12.67 2.57
C LEU A 148 1.94 13.20 2.81
N ASP A 149 2.55 13.86 1.83
CA ASP A 149 3.85 14.53 1.99
C ASP A 149 3.83 15.55 3.13
N ASN A 150 2.77 16.38 3.21
CA ASN A 150 2.60 17.35 4.28
C ASN A 150 2.40 16.70 5.66
N ALA A 151 1.83 15.51 5.72
CA ALA A 151 1.65 14.74 6.94
C ALA A 151 2.90 13.92 7.32
N GLY A 152 3.88 13.81 6.43
CA GLY A 152 5.09 13.00 6.63
C GLY A 152 4.86 11.50 6.44
N ILE A 153 3.76 11.09 5.79
CA ILE A 153 3.48 9.69 5.48
C ILE A 153 4.13 9.33 4.14
N LEU A 154 4.98 8.31 4.14
CA LEU A 154 5.50 7.75 2.88
C LEU A 154 4.37 7.05 2.11
N HIS A 155 4.42 7.14 0.79
CA HIS A 155 3.37 6.56 -0.04
C HIS A 155 3.89 6.12 -1.40
N SER A 156 3.19 5.19 -2.03
CA SER A 156 3.45 4.73 -3.40
C SER A 156 2.19 4.13 -4.02
N GLY A 157 2.18 3.95 -5.34
CA GLY A 157 1.07 3.32 -6.07
C GLY A 157 0.43 4.22 -7.11
N ALA A 158 0.58 5.53 -6.98
CA ALA A 158 0.14 6.50 -7.98
C ALA A 158 1.03 7.74 -7.96
N SER A 159 1.14 8.39 -9.12
CA SER A 159 1.93 9.62 -9.28
C SER A 159 1.35 10.55 -10.35
N VAL A 160 1.84 11.79 -10.36
CA VAL A 160 1.67 12.77 -11.43
C VAL A 160 3.06 13.13 -11.95
N PRO A 161 3.63 12.35 -12.88
CA PRO A 161 5.06 12.43 -13.27
C PRO A 161 5.49 13.80 -13.78
N GLN A 162 4.62 14.50 -14.51
CA GLN A 162 4.90 15.83 -15.06
C GLN A 162 5.18 16.86 -13.96
N LEU A 163 4.63 16.64 -12.76
CA LEU A 163 4.82 17.49 -11.58
C LEU A 163 5.85 16.91 -10.61
N ARG A 164 6.42 15.73 -10.91
CA ARG A 164 7.33 14.97 -10.02
C ARG A 164 6.71 14.74 -8.64
N GLN A 165 5.41 14.45 -8.62
CA GLN A 165 4.64 14.25 -7.39
C GLN A 165 4.23 12.79 -7.26
N GLY A 166 4.61 12.18 -6.13
CA GLY A 166 4.36 10.79 -5.79
C GLY A 166 5.35 9.80 -6.41
N THR A 167 5.30 8.57 -5.95
CA THR A 167 6.03 7.41 -6.46
C THR A 167 5.06 6.35 -6.93
N THR A 168 5.31 5.72 -8.08
CA THR A 168 4.32 4.82 -8.68
C THR A 168 4.47 3.38 -8.20
N HIS A 169 5.68 2.80 -8.21
CA HIS A 169 5.80 1.34 -8.07
C HIS A 169 6.23 0.83 -6.70
N GLY A 170 6.80 1.67 -5.86
CA GLY A 170 7.24 1.28 -4.53
C GLY A 170 8.30 2.20 -3.95
N GLN A 171 8.68 1.89 -2.73
CA GLN A 171 9.79 2.56 -2.03
C GLN A 171 10.63 1.53 -1.28
N VAL A 172 11.92 1.82 -1.14
CA VAL A 172 12.80 1.10 -0.22
C VAL A 172 12.92 1.94 1.05
N VAL A 173 12.62 1.34 2.19
CA VAL A 173 12.69 1.98 3.51
C VAL A 173 13.70 1.26 4.40
N CYS A 174 14.28 1.98 5.35
CA CYS A 174 15.14 1.42 6.37
C CYS A 174 14.41 1.43 7.72
N ILE A 175 14.21 0.27 8.31
CA ILE A 175 13.52 0.09 9.58
C ILE A 175 14.51 -0.57 10.53
N GLU A 176 15.03 0.16 11.52
CA GLU A 176 15.99 -0.35 12.52
C GLU A 176 17.19 -1.10 11.89
N GLY A 177 17.64 -0.66 10.70
CA GLY A 177 18.74 -1.30 9.98
C GLY A 177 18.32 -2.43 9.03
N LEU A 178 17.04 -2.77 8.97
CA LEU A 178 16.48 -3.69 7.98
C LEU A 178 16.05 -2.91 6.73
N LYS A 179 16.55 -3.28 5.55
CA LYS A 179 16.20 -2.65 4.28
C LYS A 179 15.01 -3.37 3.66
N VAL A 180 13.85 -2.72 3.64
CA VAL A 180 12.59 -3.29 3.15
C VAL A 180 12.12 -2.59 1.88
N ALA A 181 11.87 -3.35 0.81
CA ALA A 181 11.21 -2.85 -0.38
C ALA A 181 9.69 -3.01 -0.23
N LEU A 182 8.95 -1.91 -0.29
CA LEU A 182 7.48 -1.86 -0.29
C LEU A 182 7.01 -1.60 -1.72
N LEU A 183 6.63 -2.64 -2.45
CA LEU A 183 6.09 -2.57 -3.81
C LEU A 183 4.56 -2.51 -3.76
N THR A 184 3.94 -1.72 -4.63
CA THR A 184 2.49 -1.46 -4.57
C THR A 184 1.85 -1.69 -5.93
N TYR A 185 0.74 -2.44 -5.99
CA TYR A 185 0.06 -2.77 -7.24
C TYR A 185 -1.44 -2.90 -7.07
N THR A 186 -2.21 -2.55 -8.11
CA THR A 186 -3.66 -2.77 -8.18
C THR A 186 -4.07 -3.54 -9.43
N TYR A 187 -5.13 -4.33 -9.33
CA TYR A 187 -5.73 -5.00 -10.49
C TYR A 187 -6.29 -4.02 -11.53
N GLY A 188 -6.59 -2.79 -11.13
CA GLY A 188 -7.19 -1.78 -11.99
C GLY A 188 -7.72 -0.58 -11.22
N VAL A 189 -8.38 0.33 -11.94
CA VAL A 189 -9.02 1.53 -11.42
C VAL A 189 -10.48 1.61 -11.86
N ASN A 190 -11.31 2.33 -11.11
CA ASN A 190 -12.67 2.65 -11.54
C ASN A 190 -12.62 3.63 -12.72
N GLY A 191 -13.06 3.17 -13.90
CA GLY A 191 -12.96 3.95 -15.14
C GLY A 191 -11.62 3.77 -15.86
N SER A 192 -10.86 4.84 -16.08
CA SER A 192 -9.57 4.80 -16.78
C SER A 192 -8.55 5.69 -16.08
N VAL A 193 -7.28 5.27 -16.13
CA VAL A 193 -6.18 6.10 -15.64
C VAL A 193 -6.08 7.35 -16.53
N PRO A 194 -6.08 8.57 -15.96
CA PRO A 194 -5.87 9.80 -16.71
C PRO A 194 -4.50 9.82 -17.41
N THR A 195 -4.39 10.48 -18.55
CA THR A 195 -3.14 10.54 -19.34
C THR A 195 -2.01 11.29 -18.65
N ASP A 196 -2.32 12.09 -17.64
CA ASP A 196 -1.40 12.90 -16.84
C ASP A 196 -1.15 12.31 -15.44
N ALA A 197 -1.67 11.09 -15.18
CA ALA A 197 -1.37 10.33 -13.96
C ALA A 197 -0.86 8.93 -14.31
N GLU A 198 -0.13 8.32 -13.39
CA GLU A 198 0.29 6.93 -13.42
C GLU A 198 -0.25 6.20 -12.21
N VAL A 199 -0.62 4.92 -12.42
CA VAL A 199 -1.04 3.99 -11.37
C VAL A 199 -0.32 2.66 -11.58
N ALA A 200 0.18 2.08 -10.51
CA ALA A 200 0.87 0.80 -10.53
C ALA A 200 -0.11 -0.36 -10.75
N LEU A 201 -0.25 -0.80 -12.00
CA LEU A 201 -1.06 -1.95 -12.33
C LEU A 201 -0.33 -3.27 -12.04
N LEU A 202 -1.08 -4.27 -11.56
CA LEU A 202 -0.58 -5.61 -11.27
C LEU A 202 -0.35 -6.41 -12.57
N GLU A 203 0.76 -6.16 -13.23
CA GLU A 203 1.21 -6.83 -14.44
C GLU A 203 2.50 -7.60 -14.18
N GLN A 204 2.51 -8.90 -14.43
CA GLN A 204 3.64 -9.78 -14.12
C GLN A 204 4.97 -9.26 -14.68
N SER A 205 4.99 -8.83 -15.95
CA SER A 205 6.20 -8.30 -16.60
C SER A 205 6.71 -7.02 -15.93
N ARG A 206 5.81 -6.19 -15.44
CA ARG A 206 6.12 -4.97 -14.70
C ARG A 206 6.74 -5.29 -13.34
N VAL A 207 6.08 -6.15 -12.58
CA VAL A 207 6.55 -6.55 -11.24
C VAL A 207 7.95 -7.18 -11.31
N VAL A 208 8.18 -8.09 -12.27
CA VAL A 208 9.51 -8.68 -12.50
C VAL A 208 10.56 -7.62 -12.83
N ALA A 209 10.20 -6.61 -13.65
CA ALA A 209 11.10 -5.52 -13.99
C ALA A 209 11.39 -4.60 -12.78
N ASP A 210 10.41 -4.36 -11.92
CA ASP A 210 10.55 -3.55 -10.72
C ASP A 210 11.46 -4.25 -9.69
N ILE A 211 11.23 -5.54 -9.44
CA ILE A 211 12.08 -6.37 -8.56
C ILE A 211 13.52 -6.42 -9.07
N ALA A 212 13.73 -6.57 -10.39
CA ALA A 212 15.07 -6.61 -10.99
C ALA A 212 15.84 -5.28 -10.84
N ARG A 213 15.18 -4.19 -10.48
CA ARG A 213 15.78 -2.87 -10.23
C ARG A 213 16.02 -2.55 -8.77
N LEU A 214 15.51 -3.38 -7.86
CA LEU A 214 15.75 -3.21 -6.44
C LEU A 214 17.25 -3.25 -6.14
N PRO A 215 17.73 -2.49 -5.16
CA PRO A 215 19.10 -2.65 -4.64
C PRO A 215 19.35 -4.10 -4.25
N HIS A 216 20.56 -4.58 -4.52
CA HIS A 216 20.93 -5.98 -4.22
C HIS A 216 20.99 -6.30 -2.71
N ASP A 217 21.00 -5.29 -1.89
CA ASP A 217 21.09 -5.37 -0.42
C ASP A 217 19.74 -5.16 0.27
N VAL A 218 18.63 -5.28 -0.45
CA VAL A 218 17.28 -5.36 0.13
C VAL A 218 17.18 -6.66 0.92
N ASP A 219 16.77 -6.55 2.18
CA ASP A 219 16.62 -7.69 3.09
C ASP A 219 15.25 -8.37 2.95
N LEU A 220 14.19 -7.60 2.67
CA LEU A 220 12.81 -8.09 2.55
C LEU A 220 12.06 -7.35 1.44
N THR A 221 11.39 -8.10 0.57
CA THR A 221 10.52 -7.55 -0.47
C THR A 221 9.06 -7.82 -0.15
N VAL A 222 8.30 -6.76 0.09
CA VAL A 222 6.87 -6.80 0.41
C VAL A 222 6.07 -6.28 -0.78
N ALA A 223 5.07 -7.04 -1.26
CA ALA A 223 4.12 -6.58 -2.26
C ALA A 223 2.76 -6.25 -1.60
N LEU A 224 2.35 -5.00 -1.68
CA LEU A 224 1.03 -4.51 -1.26
C LEU A 224 0.10 -4.55 -2.47
N VAL A 225 -0.89 -5.43 -2.46
CA VAL A 225 -1.65 -5.76 -3.68
C VAL A 225 -3.15 -5.58 -3.48
N HIS A 226 -3.74 -4.69 -4.27
CA HIS A 226 -5.19 -4.47 -4.30
C HIS A 226 -5.81 -5.34 -5.41
N TRP A 227 -6.49 -6.44 -5.01
CA TRP A 227 -6.88 -7.52 -5.92
C TRP A 227 -8.10 -8.34 -5.45
N GLY A 228 -8.56 -9.26 -6.29
CA GLY A 228 -9.63 -10.20 -5.97
C GLY A 228 -11.02 -9.66 -6.31
N HIS A 229 -12.02 -10.10 -5.58
CA HIS A 229 -13.41 -9.69 -5.74
C HIS A 229 -14.02 -9.26 -4.41
N GLU A 230 -14.78 -8.17 -4.46
CA GLU A 230 -15.49 -7.63 -3.29
C GLU A 230 -16.35 -8.69 -2.61
N TYR A 231 -16.36 -8.67 -1.30
CA TYR A 231 -17.20 -9.48 -0.40
C TYR A 231 -16.99 -11.00 -0.44
N GLN A 232 -15.98 -11.48 -1.17
CA GLN A 232 -15.59 -12.89 -1.20
C GLN A 232 -14.57 -13.20 -0.11
N ARG A 233 -14.93 -14.07 0.84
CA ARG A 233 -14.07 -14.49 1.96
C ARG A 233 -13.06 -15.58 1.59
N THR A 234 -13.18 -16.16 0.42
CA THR A 234 -12.24 -17.15 -0.13
C THR A 234 -11.46 -16.50 -1.25
N PRO A 235 -10.12 -16.62 -1.26
CA PRO A 235 -9.29 -16.07 -2.32
C PRO A 235 -9.72 -16.61 -3.69
N HIS A 236 -9.87 -15.71 -4.64
CA HIS A 236 -10.17 -16.06 -6.02
C HIS A 236 -8.95 -16.72 -6.69
N ALA A 237 -9.19 -17.51 -7.74
CA ALA A 237 -8.11 -18.19 -8.47
C ALA A 237 -7.04 -17.23 -9.00
N SER A 238 -7.44 -16.01 -9.45
CA SER A 238 -6.49 -15.00 -9.90
C SER A 238 -5.54 -14.51 -8.77
N GLN A 239 -6.02 -14.41 -7.52
CA GLN A 239 -5.18 -14.06 -6.38
C GLN A 239 -4.14 -15.15 -6.11
N LYS A 240 -4.56 -16.43 -6.16
CA LYS A 240 -3.66 -17.57 -5.97
C LYS A 240 -2.60 -17.64 -7.07
N THR A 241 -3.01 -17.54 -8.33
CA THR A 241 -2.06 -17.50 -9.45
C THR A 241 -1.11 -16.32 -9.34
N ALA A 242 -1.61 -15.14 -8.93
CA ALA A 242 -0.75 -13.97 -8.76
C ALA A 242 0.22 -14.15 -7.58
N SER A 243 -0.20 -14.76 -6.46
CA SER A 243 0.71 -15.02 -5.35
C SER A 243 1.83 -15.99 -5.73
N GLU A 244 1.54 -17.01 -6.54
CA GLU A 244 2.54 -17.98 -7.04
C GLU A 244 3.63 -17.30 -7.89
N TRP A 245 3.25 -16.44 -8.84
CA TRP A 245 4.25 -15.79 -9.68
C TRP A 245 4.94 -14.60 -8.98
N LEU A 246 4.30 -13.92 -8.00
CA LEU A 246 4.95 -12.92 -7.15
C LEU A 246 6.06 -13.57 -6.31
N LEU A 247 5.77 -14.70 -5.66
CA LEU A 247 6.77 -15.50 -4.95
C LEU A 247 7.92 -15.92 -5.89
N ALA A 248 7.58 -16.47 -7.07
CA ALA A 248 8.59 -16.87 -8.05
C ALA A 248 9.45 -15.70 -8.58
N ALA A 249 8.94 -14.47 -8.52
CA ALA A 249 9.66 -13.25 -8.88
C ALA A 249 10.58 -12.72 -7.77
N GLY A 250 10.50 -13.24 -6.55
CA GLY A 250 11.32 -12.84 -5.41
C GLY A 250 10.61 -11.93 -4.40
N VAL A 251 9.28 -11.96 -4.34
CA VAL A 251 8.51 -11.33 -3.25
C VAL A 251 8.49 -12.26 -2.05
N ASP A 252 8.84 -11.77 -0.88
CA ASP A 252 8.85 -12.54 0.37
C ASP A 252 7.50 -12.48 1.08
N LEU A 253 6.85 -11.33 1.09
CA LEU A 253 5.56 -11.13 1.76
C LEU A 253 4.56 -10.44 0.83
N ILE A 254 3.35 -10.97 0.77
CA ILE A 254 2.24 -10.35 0.03
C ILE A 254 1.16 -9.93 1.01
N VAL A 255 0.72 -8.67 0.92
CA VAL A 255 -0.37 -8.13 1.74
C VAL A 255 -1.48 -7.61 0.83
N GLY A 256 -2.62 -8.29 0.86
CA GLY A 256 -3.76 -8.05 -0.01
C GLY A 256 -4.82 -7.13 0.59
N SER A 257 -5.49 -6.38 -0.28
CA SER A 257 -6.62 -5.49 -0.02
C SER A 257 -7.67 -5.59 -1.14
N HIS A 258 -8.78 -4.87 -1.08
CA HIS A 258 -9.91 -4.82 -2.03
C HIS A 258 -11.14 -5.68 -1.69
N PRO A 259 -11.07 -6.95 -1.24
CA PRO A 259 -12.28 -7.71 -0.97
C PRO A 259 -13.19 -7.11 0.11
N HIS A 260 -12.70 -6.14 0.89
CA HIS A 260 -13.39 -5.49 2.02
C HIS A 260 -13.82 -6.45 3.13
N VAL A 261 -13.45 -7.70 3.01
CA VAL A 261 -13.68 -8.78 3.98
C VAL A 261 -12.38 -9.54 4.18
N VAL A 262 -12.17 -10.03 5.39
CA VAL A 262 -11.00 -10.84 5.71
C VAL A 262 -10.99 -12.13 4.91
N GLN A 263 -9.86 -12.41 4.27
CA GLN A 263 -9.52 -13.68 3.65
C GLN A 263 -8.38 -14.37 4.45
N PRO A 264 -8.17 -15.69 4.30
CA PRO A 264 -7.07 -16.41 4.96
C PRO A 264 -5.69 -15.81 4.67
N TYR A 265 -4.71 -16.19 5.51
CA TYR A 265 -3.29 -16.03 5.20
C TYR A 265 -2.60 -17.40 5.16
N GLU A 266 -1.49 -17.47 4.46
CA GLU A 266 -0.67 -18.67 4.29
C GLU A 266 0.80 -18.31 4.54
N GLU A 267 1.52 -19.21 5.23
CA GLU A 267 2.96 -19.08 5.48
C GLU A 267 3.74 -19.91 4.46
N TRP A 268 4.91 -19.42 4.07
CA TRP A 268 5.85 -20.15 3.23
C TRP A 268 7.05 -20.58 4.09
N LEU A 269 7.20 -21.90 4.19
CA LEU A 269 8.23 -22.50 5.04
C LEU A 269 9.38 -23.02 4.18
N ASP A 270 10.61 -22.92 4.67
CA ASP A 270 11.76 -23.56 4.08
C ASP A 270 11.86 -25.06 4.46
N ALA A 271 12.97 -25.72 4.09
CA ALA A 271 13.18 -27.13 4.35
C ALA A 271 13.37 -27.47 5.85
N ASP A 272 13.78 -26.49 6.65
CA ASP A 272 14.01 -26.62 8.09
C ASP A 272 12.75 -26.28 8.90
N GLY A 273 11.70 -25.75 8.23
CA GLY A 273 10.42 -25.37 8.80
C GLY A 273 10.37 -23.92 9.29
N ASP A 274 11.37 -23.13 8.98
CA ASP A 274 11.37 -21.69 9.27
C ASP A 274 10.49 -20.93 8.27
N CYS A 275 9.68 -19.98 8.77
CA CYS A 275 8.86 -19.15 7.92
C CYS A 275 9.73 -18.10 7.22
N ILE A 276 9.81 -18.20 5.89
CA ILE A 276 10.59 -17.32 5.02
C ILE A 276 9.75 -16.31 4.28
N GLY A 277 8.42 -16.38 4.42
CA GLY A 277 7.49 -15.46 3.76
C GLY A 277 6.04 -15.88 3.90
N GLY A 278 5.16 -15.22 3.15
CA GLY A 278 3.75 -15.59 3.17
C GLY A 278 2.84 -14.63 2.41
N VAL A 279 1.54 -14.91 2.47
CA VAL A 279 0.50 -14.09 1.87
C VAL A 279 -0.67 -13.89 2.82
N TYR A 280 -1.04 -12.64 3.08
CA TYR A 280 -2.36 -12.25 3.57
C TYR A 280 -3.22 -11.90 2.35
N TYR A 281 -4.18 -12.73 1.98
CA TYR A 281 -4.97 -12.51 0.76
C TYR A 281 -5.87 -11.28 0.83
N SER A 282 -6.42 -10.96 2.00
CA SER A 282 -7.12 -9.70 2.26
C SER A 282 -7.19 -9.41 3.75
N LEU A 283 -6.82 -8.19 4.12
CA LEU A 283 -6.97 -7.71 5.49
C LEU A 283 -8.38 -7.19 5.80
N GLY A 284 -9.26 -7.06 4.80
CA GLY A 284 -10.57 -6.43 4.96
C GLY A 284 -10.49 -4.93 5.22
N ASN A 285 -11.56 -4.36 5.77
CA ASN A 285 -11.62 -2.94 6.06
C ASN A 285 -10.89 -2.57 7.36
N PHE A 286 -10.04 -1.55 7.33
CA PHE A 286 -9.58 -0.88 8.54
C PHE A 286 -10.65 0.11 9.03
N ILE A 287 -11.07 1.05 8.15
CA ILE A 287 -12.23 1.89 8.40
C ILE A 287 -13.07 2.05 7.15
N SER A 288 -14.39 1.88 7.28
CA SER A 288 -15.34 1.95 6.17
C SER A 288 -16.76 2.14 6.73
N ASN A 289 -17.72 2.59 5.91
CA ASN A 289 -19.14 2.56 6.27
C ASN A 289 -19.93 1.52 5.47
N GLN A 290 -19.26 0.58 4.82
CA GLN A 290 -19.95 -0.53 4.14
C GLN A 290 -20.79 -1.32 5.14
N ASN A 291 -21.96 -1.85 4.67
CA ASN A 291 -22.90 -2.58 5.51
C ASN A 291 -23.09 -4.03 5.05
N ASP A 292 -22.31 -4.47 4.08
CA ASP A 292 -22.30 -5.86 3.65
C ASP A 292 -21.79 -6.76 4.78
N ARG A 293 -22.19 -8.02 4.72
CA ARG A 293 -21.82 -8.97 5.75
C ARG A 293 -20.31 -9.13 5.86
N HIS A 294 -19.75 -9.01 7.06
CA HIS A 294 -18.32 -9.11 7.37
C HIS A 294 -17.45 -7.94 6.94
N THR A 295 -18.02 -6.81 6.52
CA THR A 295 -17.27 -5.58 6.22
C THR A 295 -17.06 -4.70 7.47
N ASP A 296 -17.56 -5.14 8.61
CA ASP A 296 -17.48 -4.44 9.90
C ASP A 296 -16.23 -4.77 10.71
N TYR A 297 -15.33 -5.60 10.16
CA TYR A 297 -14.05 -5.92 10.76
C TYR A 297 -12.98 -6.18 9.71
N GLY A 298 -11.73 -6.00 10.12
CA GLY A 298 -10.53 -6.30 9.36
C GLY A 298 -9.44 -6.88 10.26
N LEU A 299 -8.24 -7.02 9.71
CA LEU A 299 -7.06 -7.48 10.42
C LEU A 299 -6.03 -6.35 10.56
N ALA A 300 -5.35 -6.34 11.71
CA ALA A 300 -3.99 -5.85 11.81
C ALA A 300 -3.06 -7.06 11.66
N ALA A 301 -2.50 -7.26 10.49
CA ALA A 301 -1.50 -8.29 10.26
C ALA A 301 -0.18 -7.85 10.90
N ARG A 302 0.36 -8.68 11.79
CA ARG A 302 1.62 -8.43 12.49
C ARG A 302 2.67 -9.36 11.95
N VAL A 303 3.75 -8.79 11.48
CA VAL A 303 4.87 -9.52 10.91
C VAL A 303 6.12 -9.18 11.70
N LYS A 304 6.61 -10.13 12.49
CA LYS A 304 7.91 -10.03 13.15
C LYS A 304 8.97 -10.58 12.23
N ILE A 305 9.99 -9.77 11.99
CA ILE A 305 11.10 -10.08 11.10
C ILE A 305 12.36 -10.15 11.94
N ARG A 306 12.98 -11.31 11.96
CA ARG A 306 14.29 -11.48 12.59
C ARG A 306 15.37 -11.63 11.51
N LYS A 307 16.37 -10.78 11.60
CA LYS A 307 17.50 -10.76 10.66
C LYS A 307 18.81 -10.90 11.43
N ASN A 308 19.54 -11.99 11.18
CA ASN A 308 20.94 -12.11 11.61
C ASN A 308 21.85 -11.56 10.52
N PRO A 309 23.04 -11.03 10.86
CA PRO A 309 24.01 -10.61 9.86
C PRO A 309 24.37 -11.75 8.89
N ASN A 310 24.32 -11.46 7.59
CA ASN A 310 24.65 -12.39 6.51
C ASN A 310 23.70 -13.61 6.33
N GLU A 311 22.55 -13.63 7.01
CA GLU A 311 21.50 -14.63 6.81
C GLU A 311 20.28 -14.01 6.14
N ALA A 312 19.43 -14.80 5.50
CA ALA A 312 18.11 -14.35 5.08
C ALA A 312 17.22 -14.08 6.31
N PRO A 313 16.27 -13.13 6.24
CA PRO A 313 15.35 -12.90 7.35
C PRO A 313 14.41 -14.09 7.54
N THR A 314 14.01 -14.34 8.79
CA THR A 314 12.88 -15.22 9.12
C THR A 314 11.71 -14.40 9.64
N LEU A 315 10.50 -14.87 9.37
CA LEU A 315 9.27 -14.17 9.68
C LEU A 315 8.43 -14.95 10.70
N THR A 316 7.61 -14.21 11.46
CA THR A 316 6.51 -14.77 12.23
C THR A 316 5.26 -14.01 11.86
N LEU A 317 4.30 -14.68 11.25
CA LEU A 317 3.04 -14.09 10.81
C LEU A 317 1.95 -14.30 11.87
N SER A 318 1.22 -13.25 12.18
CA SER A 318 0.05 -13.28 13.05
C SER A 318 -0.92 -12.17 12.68
N ALA A 319 -2.11 -12.15 13.30
CA ALA A 319 -3.07 -11.10 13.05
C ALA A 319 -3.99 -10.87 14.24
N ASP A 320 -4.24 -9.61 14.57
CA ASP A 320 -5.28 -9.17 15.50
C ASP A 320 -6.51 -8.75 14.72
N THR A 321 -7.72 -9.07 15.22
CA THR A 321 -8.95 -8.62 14.58
C THR A 321 -9.29 -7.21 15.05
N LEU A 322 -9.53 -6.32 14.11
CA LEU A 322 -9.98 -4.96 14.36
C LEU A 322 -11.45 -4.81 13.99
N TYR A 323 -12.26 -4.22 14.87
CA TYR A 323 -13.69 -4.04 14.66
C TYR A 323 -14.04 -2.57 14.47
N ARG A 324 -14.74 -2.25 13.40
CA ARG A 324 -15.36 -0.95 13.22
C ARG A 324 -16.64 -0.87 14.08
N HIS A 325 -16.60 -0.03 15.09
CA HIS A 325 -17.79 0.32 15.86
C HIS A 325 -18.45 1.60 15.32
N ARG A 326 -19.75 1.52 15.09
CA ARG A 326 -20.58 2.66 14.76
C ARG A 326 -21.56 2.88 15.92
N TYR A 327 -21.58 4.08 16.47
CA TYR A 327 -22.46 4.44 17.58
C TYR A 327 -23.06 5.83 17.38
N THR A 328 -24.14 6.14 18.08
CA THR A 328 -24.82 7.43 18.02
C THR A 328 -24.69 8.11 19.37
N LEU A 329 -24.26 9.37 19.36
CA LEU A 329 -24.22 10.24 20.52
C LEU A 329 -24.88 11.58 20.13
N ASP A 330 -25.88 12.02 20.89
CA ASP A 330 -26.64 13.26 20.65
C ASP A 330 -27.20 13.40 19.23
N GLY A 331 -27.67 12.26 18.66
CA GLY A 331 -28.22 12.18 17.31
C GLY A 331 -27.22 12.18 16.17
N ARG A 332 -25.91 12.26 16.47
CA ARG A 332 -24.84 12.21 15.50
C ARG A 332 -24.17 10.83 15.50
N GLN A 333 -23.86 10.29 14.32
CA GLN A 333 -23.09 9.07 14.18
C GLN A 333 -21.60 9.32 14.41
N TYR A 334 -20.95 8.34 15.02
CA TYR A 334 -19.50 8.29 15.23
C TYR A 334 -18.97 6.90 14.90
N PHE A 335 -17.68 6.84 14.61
CA PHE A 335 -16.99 5.62 14.23
C PHE A 335 -15.72 5.45 15.06
N ARG A 336 -15.37 4.22 15.38
CA ARG A 336 -14.10 3.86 16.00
C ARG A 336 -13.64 2.50 15.49
N VAL A 337 -12.35 2.33 15.37
CA VAL A 337 -11.71 1.03 15.14
C VAL A 337 -11.19 0.53 16.46
N ASN A 338 -11.64 -0.65 16.89
CA ASN A 338 -11.25 -1.22 18.18
C ASN A 338 -10.57 -2.58 17.97
N PRO A 339 -9.52 -2.92 18.76
CA PRO A 339 -8.88 -4.23 18.73
C PRO A 339 -9.73 -5.35 19.38
N THR A 340 -10.85 -5.01 19.98
CA THR A 340 -11.80 -5.94 20.57
C THR A 340 -13.24 -5.54 20.21
N ARG A 341 -14.15 -6.51 20.19
CA ARG A 341 -15.57 -6.31 19.89
C ARG A 341 -16.30 -5.56 21.00
#